data_359404c79e6b19c2a9b3bf8f8f019de5
#
_entry.id   359404c79e6b19c2a9b3bf8f8f019de5
#
_cell.length_a   1.000
_cell.length_b   1.000
_cell.length_c   1.000
_cell.angle_alpha   90.00
_cell.angle_beta   90.00
_cell.angle_gamma   90.00
#
_symmetry.space_group_name_H-M   'P 1'
#
loop_
_entity.id
_entity.type
_entity.pdbx_description
1 polymer ?
#
loop_
_entity_poly.entity_id
_entity_poly.type
_entity_poly.pdbx_seq_one_letter_code
_entity_poly.pdbx_strand_id
1 'polypeptide(L)'
;MVPARSWTRQTPIVWSETGTGRINLTPEALRALELRLDLGARHTDRVAHPRLETIIKSDIEIAQEAELRPIQEIAETIGLDPSDISPHGHHMAKIPLEVAKSVGGEDGHLVLVTGISPTPAGEGKSTVSVGLADALTLRDRNPVLCLREPSLGPVFGIKGGAAGGGHSQVVPMEEINLHFTGDFHAISSAHGLLSAVLDNHLYRPNTLGIDPTRITWPRAIDMNDRALRNIVVGLGGRTGGVPREDGFVITAASEIMAIFCLADGTNDLKERLDRIIIGYTRKGEPIRAGGLGVSGAMAALLKDAVNPNLVQTLGGTPALIHGGPFANIAHGCNSLTATRVGLSLGDVVVTEAGFGADLGAEKFFDIKCRFGGLRPGAAVIVATVRALKMNGGVAKSDLGPENVEAVKTGFVNLQAHIENIRKFGVPAVVALNRFATDTDAELQAVLDGCEALGAQAVVADPWGGGGSGCLDLADAVWEALESGEADYRPLYPDDMGLIEKMDTVAREIYGADGLDIHPAAAKEIAVLEEAGLRDAPVCIAKTQYSFSDDAALLGRPSGFRIHVREVTPSAGAGFVVAKTGNIMTMPGLGAQPSAMKVDLQDGVVSGLF
;
A
#
# COMPACT_ATOMS: atom_id res chain seq x y z
N MET A 1 -20.14 75.34 20.83
CA MET A 1 -19.76 74.65 22.08
C MET A 1 -20.82 73.57 22.35
N VAL A 2 -20.52 72.34 22.09
CA VAL A 2 -21.26 71.15 22.50
C VAL A 2 -20.21 70.05 22.73
N PRO A 3 -20.20 69.41 23.92
CA PRO A 3 -19.08 68.58 24.32
C PRO A 3 -19.19 67.16 23.72
N ALA A 4 -18.02 66.63 23.37
CA ALA A 4 -17.80 65.23 22.92
C ALA A 4 -18.16 64.23 24.02
N ARG A 5 -19.00 63.26 23.72
CA ARG A 5 -19.23 62.07 24.56
C ARG A 5 -18.27 60.96 24.13
N SER A 6 -17.43 60.58 25.07
CA SER A 6 -16.53 59.43 25.03
C SER A 6 -17.30 58.11 24.94
N TRP A 7 -16.94 57.29 23.95
CA TRP A 7 -17.32 55.89 23.91
C TRP A 7 -16.12 55.02 24.31
N THR A 8 -16.10 54.59 25.55
CA THR A 8 -15.25 53.51 26.02
C THR A 8 -16.12 52.30 26.28
N ARG A 9 -16.11 51.34 25.37
CA ARG A 9 -16.28 49.93 25.68
C ARG A 9 -15.20 49.18 24.91
N GLN A 10 -14.13 48.87 25.59
CA GLN A 10 -13.10 47.93 25.16
C GLN A 10 -13.66 46.52 25.29
N THR A 11 -13.77 45.82 24.18
CA THR A 11 -13.85 44.36 24.16
C THR A 11 -12.43 43.85 24.45
N PRO A 12 -12.20 42.96 25.41
CA PRO A 12 -10.85 42.49 25.72
C PRO A 12 -10.35 41.61 24.57
N ILE A 13 -9.31 42.09 23.88
CA ILE A 13 -8.46 41.25 23.04
C ILE A 13 -7.49 40.58 24.00
N VAL A 14 -7.65 39.28 24.23
CA VAL A 14 -6.70 38.50 25.03
C VAL A 14 -5.51 38.16 24.11
N TRP A 15 -4.37 38.74 24.41
CA TRP A 15 -3.10 38.35 23.79
C TRP A 15 -2.52 37.22 24.61
N SER A 16 -2.29 36.05 23.99
CA SER A 16 -1.38 35.06 24.53
C SER A 16 -0.14 35.04 23.61
N GLU A 17 0.98 35.47 24.17
CA GLU A 17 2.28 35.32 23.53
C GLU A 17 2.71 33.85 23.64
N THR A 18 2.37 33.05 22.63
CA THR A 18 3.15 31.86 22.29
C THR A 18 4.01 32.22 21.08
N GLY A 19 5.31 31.98 21.17
CA GLY A 19 6.36 32.47 20.24
C GLY A 19 6.25 32.07 18.76
N THR A 20 5.04 31.90 18.21
CA THR A 20 4.78 31.51 16.82
C THR A 20 3.96 32.54 16.00
N GLY A 21 3.61 33.72 16.58
CA GLY A 21 2.94 34.78 15.81
C GLY A 21 1.55 34.46 15.26
N ARG A 22 0.80 33.52 15.85
CA ARG A 22 -0.56 33.15 15.42
C ARG A 22 -1.63 33.93 16.14
N ILE A 23 -2.61 34.47 15.41
CA ILE A 23 -3.80 35.12 15.93
C ILE A 23 -4.99 34.17 15.78
N ASN A 24 -5.52 33.69 16.89
CA ASN A 24 -6.77 32.91 16.91
C ASN A 24 -7.96 33.84 17.11
N LEU A 25 -8.88 33.89 16.15
CA LEU A 25 -10.13 34.63 16.24
C LEU A 25 -11.28 33.68 16.58
N THR A 26 -12.13 34.08 17.55
CA THR A 26 -13.36 33.32 17.82
C THR A 26 -14.38 33.47 16.68
N PRO A 27 -15.33 32.53 16.51
CA PRO A 27 -16.40 32.64 15.50
C PRO A 27 -17.21 33.94 15.56
N GLU A 28 -17.32 34.54 16.72
CA GLU A 28 -18.00 35.83 16.92
C GLU A 28 -17.15 37.01 16.44
N ALA A 29 -15.84 36.92 16.58
CA ALA A 29 -14.91 37.92 16.08
C ALA A 29 -14.85 37.89 14.55
N LEU A 30 -14.96 36.69 13.93
CA LEU A 30 -15.06 36.51 12.48
C LEU A 30 -16.36 37.14 11.91
N ARG A 31 -17.52 36.88 12.52
CA ARG A 31 -18.79 37.54 12.12
C ARG A 31 -18.78 39.05 12.26
N ALA A 32 -18.11 39.58 13.29
CA ALA A 32 -17.97 41.03 13.48
C ALA A 32 -17.05 41.66 12.43
N LEU A 33 -16.09 40.90 11.88
CA LEU A 33 -15.20 41.35 10.81
C LEU A 33 -15.93 41.35 9.46
N GLU A 34 -16.73 40.32 9.16
CA GLU A 34 -17.58 40.23 7.96
C GLU A 34 -18.60 41.36 7.88
N LEU A 35 -19.27 41.72 8.97
CA LEU A 35 -20.22 42.83 9.04
C LEU A 35 -19.56 44.21 8.89
N ARG A 36 -18.25 44.35 9.11
CA ARG A 36 -17.52 45.61 8.88
C ARG A 36 -17.02 45.73 7.41
N LEU A 37 -16.82 44.64 6.70
CA LEU A 37 -16.38 44.66 5.30
C LEU A 37 -17.51 45.05 4.35
N ASP A 38 -18.78 44.81 4.73
CA ASP A 38 -19.96 45.16 3.91
C ASP A 38 -20.37 46.67 4.02
N LEU A 39 -19.81 47.43 4.96
CA LEU A 39 -20.15 48.84 5.21
C LEU A 39 -19.12 49.84 4.69
N GLY A 40 -18.03 49.42 4.06
CA GLY A 40 -16.85 50.25 3.76
C GLY A 40 -16.47 50.47 2.30
N ALA A 41 -17.37 50.25 1.35
CA ALA A 41 -17.04 50.46 -0.07
C ALA A 41 -17.21 51.94 -0.51
N ARG A 42 -16.31 52.82 -0.10
CA ARG A 42 -15.94 54.08 -0.79
C ARG A 42 -14.78 54.74 -0.02
N HIS A 43 -13.54 54.46 -0.40
CA HIS A 43 -12.43 55.41 -0.60
C HIS A 43 -11.15 54.65 -0.92
N THR A 44 -10.51 55.11 -1.97
CA THR A 44 -9.25 54.62 -2.53
C THR A 44 -8.09 54.93 -1.58
N ASP A 45 -7.55 53.91 -0.94
CA ASP A 45 -6.16 53.81 -0.53
C ASP A 45 -5.75 52.34 -0.51
N ARG A 46 -4.63 52.04 -1.21
CA ARG A 46 -4.09 50.67 -1.33
C ARG A 46 -3.58 50.21 0.04
N VAL A 47 -4.47 49.71 0.84
CA VAL A 47 -4.11 48.88 2.00
C VAL A 47 -3.93 47.47 1.48
N ALA A 48 -2.72 46.93 1.60
CA ALA A 48 -2.47 45.52 1.33
C ALA A 48 -3.38 44.70 2.25
N HIS A 49 -4.39 44.05 1.66
CA HIS A 49 -5.23 43.10 2.39
C HIS A 49 -4.34 41.94 2.86
N PRO A 50 -4.30 41.62 4.17
CA PRO A 50 -3.75 40.33 4.58
C PRO A 50 -4.56 39.26 3.87
N ARG A 51 -3.91 38.43 3.04
CA ARG A 51 -4.51 37.20 2.53
C ARG A 51 -4.87 36.39 3.78
N LEU A 52 -6.13 36.08 3.96
CA LEU A 52 -6.55 34.99 4.84
C LEU A 52 -5.94 33.72 4.23
N GLU A 53 -4.76 33.35 4.69
CA GLU A 53 -4.24 32.02 4.43
C GLU A 53 -5.20 31.08 5.16
N THR A 54 -6.01 30.39 4.42
CA THR A 54 -6.77 29.25 4.95
C THR A 54 -5.71 28.29 5.48
N ILE A 55 -5.64 28.10 6.80
CA ILE A 55 -4.71 27.15 7.42
C ILE A 55 -5.17 25.78 6.92
N ILE A 56 -4.44 25.21 5.98
CA ILE A 56 -4.67 23.84 5.51
C ILE A 56 -4.21 22.93 6.66
N LYS A 57 -5.16 22.20 7.27
CA LYS A 57 -4.86 21.22 8.31
C LYS A 57 -4.03 20.07 7.73
N SER A 58 -3.12 19.54 8.51
CA SER A 58 -2.40 18.30 8.20
C SER A 58 -3.34 17.09 8.31
N ASP A 59 -2.95 15.99 7.69
CA ASP A 59 -3.75 14.76 7.69
C ASP A 59 -4.03 14.25 9.11
N ILE A 60 -3.05 14.35 10.03
CA ILE A 60 -3.25 13.97 11.44
C ILE A 60 -4.19 14.91 12.18
N GLU A 61 -4.14 16.22 11.92
CA GLU A 61 -5.08 17.19 12.54
C GLU A 61 -6.52 16.92 12.10
N ILE A 62 -6.72 16.56 10.83
CA ILE A 62 -8.06 16.17 10.31
C ILE A 62 -8.54 14.89 11.01
N ALA A 63 -7.67 13.88 11.15
CA ALA A 63 -8.02 12.61 11.79
C ALA A 63 -8.33 12.78 13.29
N GLN A 64 -7.55 13.61 14.02
CA GLN A 64 -7.73 13.85 15.45
C GLN A 64 -9.00 14.64 15.77
N GLU A 65 -9.49 15.49 14.87
CA GLU A 65 -10.74 16.24 15.04
C GLU A 65 -11.98 15.44 14.66
N ALA A 66 -11.83 14.26 14.03
CA ALA A 66 -12.95 13.47 13.57
C ALA A 66 -13.71 12.81 14.72
N GLU A 67 -15.03 12.85 14.67
CA GLU A 67 -15.90 12.09 15.57
C GLU A 67 -16.06 10.67 15.05
N LEU A 68 -15.36 9.71 15.70
CA LEU A 68 -15.38 8.31 15.30
C LEU A 68 -16.61 7.58 15.88
N ARG A 69 -17.27 6.77 15.06
CA ARG A 69 -18.33 5.89 15.51
C ARG A 69 -17.74 4.71 16.31
N PRO A 70 -18.45 4.18 17.31
CA PRO A 70 -18.07 2.92 17.97
C PRO A 70 -17.93 1.80 16.93
N ILE A 71 -16.93 0.94 17.11
CA ILE A 71 -16.63 -0.11 16.12
C ILE A 71 -17.76 -1.15 15.99
N GLN A 72 -18.57 -1.30 17.04
CA GLN A 72 -19.75 -2.13 17.02
C GLN A 72 -20.80 -1.63 16.01
N GLU A 73 -21.02 -0.31 15.95
CA GLU A 73 -21.92 0.30 14.97
C GLU A 73 -21.41 0.14 13.53
N ILE A 74 -20.09 0.16 13.33
CA ILE A 74 -19.48 -0.12 12.02
C ILE A 74 -19.69 -1.59 11.63
N ALA A 75 -19.52 -2.52 12.58
CA ALA A 75 -19.77 -3.95 12.36
C ALA A 75 -21.23 -4.20 11.94
N GLU A 76 -22.19 -3.55 12.59
CA GLU A 76 -23.63 -3.66 12.25
C GLU A 76 -23.92 -3.19 10.82
N THR A 77 -23.19 -2.21 10.26
CA THR A 77 -23.41 -1.74 8.87
C THR A 77 -23.07 -2.80 7.83
N ILE A 78 -22.25 -3.78 8.16
CA ILE A 78 -21.90 -4.91 7.29
C ILE A 78 -22.56 -6.22 7.75
N GLY A 79 -23.60 -6.13 8.59
CA GLY A 79 -24.40 -7.28 9.00
C GLY A 79 -23.76 -8.18 10.07
N LEU A 80 -22.71 -7.71 10.76
CA LEU A 80 -22.12 -8.45 11.89
C LEU A 80 -22.78 -8.05 13.19
N ASP A 81 -23.11 -9.05 14.05
CA ASP A 81 -23.53 -8.79 15.42
C ASP A 81 -22.31 -8.29 16.25
N PRO A 82 -22.50 -7.28 17.12
CA PRO A 82 -21.43 -6.79 17.99
C PRO A 82 -20.74 -7.87 18.86
N SER A 83 -21.41 -8.98 19.13
CA SER A 83 -20.85 -10.14 19.85
C SER A 83 -19.92 -11.01 18.99
N ASP A 84 -19.95 -10.87 17.66
CA ASP A 84 -19.17 -11.65 16.71
C ASP A 84 -17.79 -11.06 16.45
N ILE A 85 -17.52 -9.82 16.90
CA ILE A 85 -16.23 -9.16 16.76
C ILE A 85 -15.46 -9.15 18.07
N SER A 86 -14.14 -9.06 17.99
CA SER A 86 -13.23 -8.92 19.14
C SER A 86 -12.70 -7.48 19.21
N PRO A 87 -13.29 -6.59 20.06
CA PRO A 87 -12.90 -5.19 20.13
C PRO A 87 -11.46 -4.99 20.60
N HIS A 88 -10.75 -4.06 19.96
CA HIS A 88 -9.46 -3.50 20.37
C HIS A 88 -9.66 -1.99 20.65
N GLY A 89 -10.06 -1.66 21.88
CA GLY A 89 -10.52 -0.31 22.23
C GLY A 89 -11.90 -0.01 21.66
N HIS A 90 -12.20 1.28 21.40
CA HIS A 90 -13.53 1.73 20.98
C HIS A 90 -13.75 1.75 19.47
N HIS A 91 -12.68 1.87 18.68
CA HIS A 91 -12.75 2.18 17.26
C HIS A 91 -12.07 1.14 16.36
N MET A 92 -11.62 0.03 16.92
CA MET A 92 -10.98 -1.07 16.21
C MET A 92 -11.51 -2.41 16.71
N ALA A 93 -11.56 -3.42 15.85
CA ALA A 93 -11.88 -4.79 16.25
C ALA A 93 -11.19 -5.78 15.30
N LYS A 94 -11.09 -7.06 15.75
CA LYS A 94 -10.80 -8.17 14.85
C LYS A 94 -12.08 -8.93 14.52
N ILE A 95 -12.17 -9.39 13.26
CA ILE A 95 -13.25 -10.27 12.80
C ILE A 95 -12.72 -11.71 12.84
N PRO A 96 -13.19 -12.57 13.75
CA PRO A 96 -12.80 -13.98 13.79
C PRO A 96 -13.12 -14.70 12.47
N LEU A 97 -12.20 -15.56 12.00
CA LEU A 97 -12.37 -16.28 10.73
C LEU A 97 -13.62 -17.17 10.69
N GLU A 98 -14.02 -17.71 11.82
CA GLU A 98 -15.22 -18.55 11.94
C GLU A 98 -16.48 -17.72 11.65
N VAL A 99 -16.54 -16.49 12.13
CA VAL A 99 -17.64 -15.55 11.89
C VAL A 99 -17.70 -15.21 10.41
N ALA A 100 -16.57 -14.81 9.82
CA ALA A 100 -16.48 -14.49 8.41
C ALA A 100 -16.96 -15.62 7.47
N LYS A 101 -16.72 -16.89 7.86
CA LYS A 101 -17.19 -18.06 7.11
C LYS A 101 -18.67 -18.35 7.33
N SER A 102 -19.26 -17.91 8.44
CA SER A 102 -20.67 -18.17 8.78
C SER A 102 -21.64 -17.18 8.16
N VAL A 103 -21.18 -15.96 7.87
CA VAL A 103 -21.97 -14.91 7.21
C VAL A 103 -21.87 -15.11 5.69
N GLY A 104 -22.37 -16.25 5.19
CA GLY A 104 -22.39 -16.57 3.77
C GLY A 104 -23.46 -15.75 3.02
N GLY A 105 -23.04 -14.96 2.03
CA GLY A 105 -23.86 -14.27 1.03
C GLY A 105 -23.36 -14.58 -0.37
N GLU A 106 -24.01 -14.01 -1.39
CA GLU A 106 -23.42 -13.96 -2.73
C GLU A 106 -22.14 -13.13 -2.66
N ASP A 107 -21.07 -13.56 -3.35
CA ASP A 107 -19.80 -12.83 -3.39
C ASP A 107 -20.04 -11.44 -4.02
N GLY A 108 -19.62 -10.39 -3.30
CA GLY A 108 -19.66 -9.01 -3.79
C GLY A 108 -18.72 -8.78 -4.97
N HIS A 109 -18.83 -7.64 -5.62
CA HIS A 109 -17.92 -7.24 -6.69
C HIS A 109 -16.53 -6.89 -6.14
N LEU A 110 -15.47 -7.22 -6.87
CA LEU A 110 -14.09 -6.88 -6.51
C LEU A 110 -13.54 -5.79 -7.43
N VAL A 111 -13.14 -4.66 -6.85
CA VAL A 111 -12.51 -3.52 -7.55
C VAL A 111 -11.08 -3.36 -7.09
N LEU A 112 -10.13 -3.39 -8.04
CA LEU A 112 -8.73 -3.10 -7.80
C LEU A 112 -8.43 -1.63 -8.03
N VAL A 113 -7.81 -0.93 -7.08
CA VAL A 113 -7.21 0.38 -7.28
C VAL A 113 -5.70 0.22 -7.46
N THR A 114 -5.19 0.67 -8.59
CA THR A 114 -3.76 0.68 -8.95
C THR A 114 -3.36 2.05 -9.46
N GLY A 115 -2.19 2.21 -10.08
CA GLY A 115 -1.79 3.50 -10.62
C GLY A 115 -0.87 3.37 -11.82
N ILE A 116 -0.50 4.51 -12.38
CA ILE A 116 0.58 4.62 -13.36
C ILE A 116 1.95 4.49 -12.67
N SER A 117 3.05 4.50 -13.42
CA SER A 117 4.41 4.52 -12.86
C SER A 117 4.55 5.68 -11.86
N PRO A 118 4.87 5.40 -10.58
CA PRO A 118 4.79 6.43 -9.54
C PRO A 118 5.92 7.44 -9.65
N THR A 119 5.66 8.65 -9.15
CA THR A 119 6.69 9.66 -8.87
C THR A 119 7.19 9.52 -7.42
N PRO A 120 8.34 10.14 -7.09
CA PRO A 120 8.78 10.23 -5.69
C PRO A 120 7.81 10.96 -4.74
N ALA A 121 6.84 11.71 -5.29
CA ALA A 121 5.81 12.40 -4.50
C ALA A 121 4.60 11.52 -4.16
N GLY A 122 4.45 10.37 -4.84
CA GLY A 122 3.27 9.50 -4.75
C GLY A 122 2.10 10.00 -5.59
N GLU A 123 1.15 9.09 -5.89
CA GLU A 123 0.01 9.37 -6.78
C GLU A 123 -1.33 9.40 -6.05
N GLY A 124 -1.34 9.18 -4.74
CA GLY A 124 -2.55 9.21 -3.92
C GLY A 124 -3.48 8.01 -4.10
N LYS A 125 -2.95 6.82 -4.43
CA LYS A 125 -3.76 5.60 -4.60
C LYS A 125 -4.65 5.30 -3.39
N SER A 126 -4.08 5.27 -2.17
CA SER A 126 -4.85 4.99 -0.96
C SER A 126 -5.91 6.06 -0.71
N THR A 127 -5.60 7.34 -0.96
CA THR A 127 -6.57 8.44 -0.87
C THR A 127 -7.72 8.25 -1.85
N VAL A 128 -7.44 7.84 -3.11
CA VAL A 128 -8.47 7.51 -4.10
C VAL A 128 -9.27 6.27 -3.69
N SER A 129 -8.62 5.23 -3.14
CA SER A 129 -9.30 4.01 -2.68
C SER A 129 -10.31 4.32 -1.56
N VAL A 130 -9.91 5.15 -0.59
CA VAL A 130 -10.78 5.59 0.51
C VAL A 130 -11.91 6.47 -0.02
N GLY A 131 -11.58 7.49 -0.84
CA GLY A 131 -12.57 8.39 -1.44
C GLY A 131 -13.60 7.66 -2.31
N LEU A 132 -13.16 6.66 -3.09
CA LEU A 132 -14.05 5.79 -3.87
C LEU A 132 -14.98 4.97 -2.97
N ALA A 133 -14.45 4.37 -1.90
CA ALA A 133 -15.27 3.59 -0.97
C ALA A 133 -16.33 4.48 -0.29
N ASP A 134 -15.93 5.67 0.20
CA ASP A 134 -16.87 6.64 0.78
C ASP A 134 -17.89 7.13 -0.24
N ALA A 135 -17.49 7.33 -1.50
CA ALA A 135 -18.41 7.73 -2.58
C ALA A 135 -19.44 6.63 -2.91
N LEU A 136 -19.01 5.35 -2.91
CA LEU A 136 -19.91 4.21 -3.07
C LEU A 136 -20.91 4.14 -1.92
N THR A 137 -20.51 4.42 -0.68
CA THR A 137 -21.41 4.53 0.47
C THR A 137 -22.43 5.66 0.26
N LEU A 138 -22.00 6.83 -0.24
CA LEU A 138 -22.90 7.95 -0.58
C LEU A 138 -23.87 7.64 -1.74
N ARG A 139 -23.60 6.60 -2.53
CA ARG A 139 -24.44 6.05 -3.59
C ARG A 139 -25.31 4.87 -3.13
N ASP A 140 -25.47 4.69 -1.82
CA ASP A 140 -26.25 3.60 -1.21
C ASP A 140 -25.78 2.19 -1.66
N ARG A 141 -24.47 2.04 -1.91
CA ARG A 141 -23.81 0.76 -2.08
C ARG A 141 -23.17 0.38 -0.74
N ASN A 142 -23.05 -0.90 -0.47
CA ASN A 142 -22.41 -1.39 0.77
C ASN A 142 -20.94 -1.76 0.50
N PRO A 143 -20.01 -0.81 0.39
CA PRO A 143 -18.61 -1.11 0.14
C PRO A 143 -17.91 -1.59 1.41
N VAL A 144 -16.94 -2.48 1.22
CA VAL A 144 -15.91 -2.79 2.21
C VAL A 144 -14.56 -2.44 1.62
N LEU A 145 -13.85 -1.54 2.29
CA LEU A 145 -12.50 -1.14 1.89
C LEU A 145 -11.48 -2.12 2.44
N CYS A 146 -10.58 -2.66 1.59
CA CYS A 146 -9.56 -3.63 1.99
C CYS A 146 -8.16 -3.11 1.69
N LEU A 147 -7.42 -2.69 2.72
CA LEU A 147 -6.09 -2.07 2.59
C LEU A 147 -5.01 -2.88 3.29
N ARG A 148 -3.74 -2.55 2.98
CA ARG A 148 -2.58 -3.06 3.69
C ARG A 148 -2.36 -2.31 4.99
N GLU A 149 -1.88 -3.03 5.99
CA GLU A 149 -1.34 -2.46 7.22
C GLU A 149 0.01 -1.77 6.93
N PRO A 150 0.26 -0.54 7.43
CA PRO A 150 1.53 0.15 7.26
C PRO A 150 2.62 -0.47 8.13
N SER A 151 3.85 -0.52 7.59
CA SER A 151 5.07 -0.92 8.31
C SER A 151 5.71 0.31 8.95
N LEU A 152 6.22 0.18 10.17
CA LEU A 152 6.88 1.27 10.92
C LEU A 152 8.07 1.88 10.18
N GLY A 153 8.85 1.06 9.47
CA GLY A 153 10.00 1.55 8.72
C GLY A 153 9.64 2.63 7.68
N PRO A 154 8.69 2.43 6.77
CA PRO A 154 8.16 3.47 5.89
C PRO A 154 7.52 4.65 6.62
N VAL A 155 6.77 4.43 7.69
CA VAL A 155 6.12 5.49 8.50
C VAL A 155 7.15 6.46 9.06
N PHE A 156 8.19 5.95 9.71
CA PHE A 156 9.28 6.75 10.26
C PHE A 156 10.38 7.11 9.25
N GLY A 157 10.30 6.60 8.00
CA GLY A 157 11.25 6.83 6.92
C GLY A 157 10.96 8.07 6.08
N ILE A 158 10.61 7.84 4.81
CA ILE A 158 10.40 8.91 3.82
C ILE A 158 8.95 8.93 3.32
N LYS A 159 8.24 7.80 3.37
CA LYS A 159 6.85 7.69 2.91
C LYS A 159 5.90 7.92 4.07
N GLY A 160 4.82 8.65 3.80
CA GLY A 160 3.66 8.71 4.67
C GLY A 160 3.03 7.32 4.88
N GLY A 161 2.15 7.20 5.88
CA GLY A 161 1.41 5.97 6.18
C GLY A 161 0.46 5.53 5.07
N ALA A 162 -0.14 4.36 5.24
CA ALA A 162 -1.08 3.77 4.29
C ALA A 162 -2.55 4.15 4.57
N ALA A 163 -2.82 5.16 5.41
CA ALA A 163 -4.18 5.49 5.85
C ALA A 163 -4.97 6.43 4.91
N GLY A 164 -4.42 6.81 3.76
CA GLY A 164 -5.01 7.84 2.89
C GLY A 164 -4.49 9.24 3.22
N GLY A 165 -5.26 10.30 2.94
CA GLY A 165 -4.90 11.69 3.24
C GLY A 165 -6.06 12.67 3.03
N GLY A 166 -5.97 13.87 3.61
CA GLY A 166 -7.03 14.86 3.58
C GLY A 166 -8.33 14.35 4.18
N HIS A 167 -9.43 14.52 3.46
CA HIS A 167 -10.75 14.02 3.85
C HIS A 167 -11.03 12.57 3.44
N SER A 168 -10.06 11.89 2.82
CA SER A 168 -10.14 10.46 2.48
C SER A 168 -9.10 9.67 3.29
N GLN A 169 -9.41 9.39 4.55
CA GLN A 169 -8.55 8.67 5.48
C GLN A 169 -9.27 7.51 6.15
N VAL A 170 -8.51 6.47 6.49
CA VAL A 170 -8.93 5.43 7.44
C VAL A 170 -8.50 5.82 8.84
N VAL A 171 -9.40 5.67 9.78
CA VAL A 171 -9.22 6.07 11.18
C VAL A 171 -9.54 4.91 12.14
N PRO A 172 -8.90 4.86 13.32
CA PRO A 172 -7.99 5.85 13.92
C PRO A 172 -6.58 5.83 13.31
N MET A 173 -6.12 6.98 12.82
CA MET A 173 -4.89 7.09 12.04
C MET A 173 -3.63 6.77 12.84
N GLU A 174 -3.53 7.25 14.10
CA GLU A 174 -2.36 7.06 14.95
C GLU A 174 -2.12 5.58 15.24
N GLU A 175 -3.15 4.88 15.70
CA GLU A 175 -3.09 3.46 16.03
C GLU A 175 -2.71 2.62 14.82
N ILE A 176 -3.34 2.88 13.66
CA ILE A 176 -3.06 2.16 12.41
C ILE A 176 -1.59 2.31 11.99
N ASN A 177 -1.02 3.51 12.09
CA ASN A 177 0.35 3.79 11.64
C ASN A 177 1.43 3.47 12.68
N LEU A 178 1.08 3.14 13.91
CA LEU A 178 2.03 2.78 14.96
C LEU A 178 1.98 1.27 15.25
N HIS A 179 1.30 0.85 16.30
CA HIS A 179 1.30 -0.57 16.70
C HIS A 179 0.03 -1.33 16.31
N PHE A 180 -1.01 -0.61 15.94
CA PHE A 180 -2.31 -1.12 15.54
C PHE A 180 -2.85 -2.22 16.48
N THR A 181 -3.02 -3.44 15.98
CA THR A 181 -3.45 -4.62 16.78
C THR A 181 -2.33 -5.62 17.03
N GLY A 182 -1.11 -5.34 16.55
CA GLY A 182 0.08 -6.14 16.79
C GLY A 182 0.39 -7.20 15.75
N ASP A 183 -0.22 -7.18 14.56
CA ASP A 183 0.00 -8.20 13.52
C ASP A 183 1.45 -8.20 13.01
N PHE A 184 2.05 -7.02 12.78
CA PHE A 184 3.48 -6.91 12.43
C PHE A 184 4.40 -7.46 13.50
N HIS A 185 4.07 -7.24 14.79
CA HIS A 185 4.82 -7.82 15.90
C HIS A 185 4.71 -9.35 15.91
N ALA A 186 3.52 -9.91 15.70
CA ALA A 186 3.31 -11.35 15.62
C ALA A 186 4.12 -11.98 14.48
N ILE A 187 4.13 -11.36 13.31
CA ILE A 187 4.92 -11.79 12.14
C ILE A 187 6.43 -11.72 12.43
N SER A 188 6.90 -10.61 13.00
CA SER A 188 8.32 -10.45 13.40
C SER A 188 8.72 -11.49 14.43
N SER A 189 7.85 -11.79 15.39
CA SER A 189 8.09 -12.79 16.44
C SER A 189 8.16 -14.21 15.88
N ALA A 190 7.24 -14.58 14.98
CA ALA A 190 7.28 -15.88 14.28
C ALA A 190 8.54 -16.03 13.42
N HIS A 191 8.94 -14.96 12.73
CA HIS A 191 10.18 -14.91 11.95
C HIS A 191 11.42 -15.09 12.85
N GLY A 192 11.49 -14.35 13.94
CA GLY A 192 12.58 -14.44 14.93
C GLY A 192 12.67 -15.82 15.58
N LEU A 193 11.53 -16.45 15.86
CA LEU A 193 11.49 -17.82 16.39
C LEU A 193 12.13 -18.81 15.42
N LEU A 194 11.79 -18.77 14.12
CA LEU A 194 12.40 -19.64 13.11
C LEU A 194 13.92 -19.40 13.03
N SER A 195 14.37 -18.15 13.04
CA SER A 195 15.79 -17.79 13.02
C SER A 195 16.52 -18.34 14.26
N ALA A 196 15.94 -18.22 15.44
CA ALA A 196 16.53 -18.73 16.68
C ALA A 196 16.63 -20.26 16.72
N VAL A 197 15.57 -20.96 16.23
CA VAL A 197 15.57 -22.43 16.16
C VAL A 197 16.58 -22.94 15.13
N LEU A 198 16.73 -22.26 13.99
CA LEU A 198 17.73 -22.56 12.97
C LEU A 198 19.16 -22.45 13.55
N ASP A 199 19.49 -21.35 14.21
CA ASP A 199 20.81 -21.17 14.83
C ASP A 199 21.06 -22.18 15.96
N ASN A 200 20.04 -22.51 16.77
CA ASN A 200 20.14 -23.54 17.78
C ASN A 200 20.37 -24.92 17.15
N HIS A 201 19.73 -25.24 16.02
CA HIS A 201 19.93 -26.49 15.28
C HIS A 201 21.38 -26.61 14.76
N LEU A 202 21.96 -25.52 14.23
CA LEU A 202 23.37 -25.48 13.80
C LEU A 202 24.35 -25.67 14.96
N TYR A 203 24.03 -25.10 16.13
CA TYR A 203 24.86 -25.22 17.35
C TYR A 203 24.79 -26.61 17.99
N ARG A 204 23.65 -27.31 17.91
CA ARG A 204 23.46 -28.69 18.35
C ARG A 204 23.89 -29.68 17.26
N PRO A 205 23.71 -30.99 17.44
CA PRO A 205 23.99 -31.91 16.34
C PRO A 205 23.12 -31.56 15.14
N ASN A 206 23.69 -30.92 14.15
CA ASN A 206 23.04 -30.48 12.91
C ASN A 206 22.55 -31.70 12.09
N THR A 207 21.49 -32.34 12.56
CA THR A 207 20.97 -33.60 12.01
C THR A 207 20.38 -33.44 10.61
N LEU A 208 19.94 -32.23 10.24
CA LEU A 208 19.47 -31.92 8.90
C LEU A 208 20.62 -31.67 7.91
N GLY A 209 21.86 -31.55 8.39
CA GLY A 209 23.03 -31.31 7.55
C GLY A 209 23.03 -29.93 6.87
N ILE A 210 22.45 -28.94 7.51
CA ILE A 210 22.43 -27.55 6.99
C ILE A 210 23.86 -27.04 6.83
N ASP A 211 24.19 -26.53 5.64
CA ASP A 211 25.46 -25.83 5.41
C ASP A 211 25.36 -24.38 5.94
N PRO A 212 26.15 -23.99 6.98
CA PRO A 212 26.09 -22.65 7.54
C PRO A 212 26.40 -21.53 6.54
N THR A 213 27.05 -21.85 5.42
CA THR A 213 27.40 -20.89 4.35
C THR A 213 26.29 -20.77 3.28
N ARG A 214 25.23 -21.58 3.39
CA ARG A 214 24.14 -21.66 2.41
C ARG A 214 22.78 -21.49 3.05
N ILE A 215 22.69 -20.70 4.12
CA ILE A 215 21.45 -20.31 4.75
C ILE A 215 20.80 -19.20 3.92
N THR A 216 19.50 -19.34 3.62
CA THR A 216 18.69 -18.40 2.86
C THR A 216 17.73 -17.60 3.72
N TRP A 217 17.61 -17.96 5.00
CA TRP A 217 16.69 -17.35 5.95
C TRP A 217 17.40 -16.23 6.73
N PRO A 218 17.13 -14.93 6.44
CA PRO A 218 17.65 -13.82 7.22
C PRO A 218 16.87 -13.63 8.51
N ARG A 219 17.17 -12.59 9.27
CA ARG A 219 16.38 -12.09 10.40
C ARG A 219 15.39 -11.02 9.95
N ALA A 220 14.44 -10.61 10.79
CA ALA A 220 13.53 -9.52 10.48
C ALA A 220 13.38 -8.55 11.65
N ILE A 221 13.17 -7.26 11.30
CA ILE A 221 12.77 -6.20 12.21
C ILE A 221 11.92 -5.19 11.44
N ASP A 222 10.88 -4.64 12.07
CA ASP A 222 10.02 -3.67 11.40
C ASP A 222 10.52 -2.23 11.56
N MET A 223 11.73 -1.98 11.07
CA MET A 223 12.35 -0.66 11.05
C MET A 223 13.36 -0.56 9.89
N ASN A 224 13.49 0.65 9.32
CA ASN A 224 14.51 0.94 8.31
C ASN A 224 15.89 1.07 8.95
N ASP A 225 16.72 0.04 8.87
CA ASP A 225 18.09 0.07 9.42
C ASP A 225 19.12 -0.52 8.45
N ARG A 226 19.79 0.35 7.70
CA ARG A 226 20.82 -0.07 6.73
C ARG A 226 22.03 -0.77 7.36
N ALA A 227 22.30 -0.54 8.64
CA ALA A 227 23.44 -1.15 9.32
C ALA A 227 23.23 -2.65 9.55
N LEU A 228 21.98 -3.11 9.53
CA LEU A 228 21.61 -4.51 9.72
C LEU A 228 21.59 -5.35 8.43
N ARG A 229 21.90 -4.76 7.27
CA ARG A 229 21.88 -5.50 5.98
C ARG A 229 22.84 -6.67 5.95
N ASN A 230 24.04 -6.49 6.52
CA ASN A 230 25.05 -7.51 6.62
C ASN A 230 25.65 -7.47 8.02
N ILE A 231 25.55 -8.55 8.76
CA ILE A 231 26.04 -8.70 10.13
C ILE A 231 26.75 -10.03 10.29
N VAL A 232 27.43 -10.20 11.39
CA VAL A 232 27.98 -11.49 11.83
C VAL A 232 27.26 -11.92 13.09
N VAL A 233 26.70 -13.12 13.10
CA VAL A 233 26.05 -13.74 14.26
C VAL A 233 26.90 -14.87 14.84
N GLY A 234 26.52 -15.38 16.02
CA GLY A 234 27.17 -16.55 16.64
C GLY A 234 28.55 -16.28 17.24
N LEU A 235 28.93 -15.01 17.45
CA LEU A 235 30.19 -14.64 18.12
C LEU A 235 30.11 -14.94 19.63
N GLY A 236 31.27 -14.99 20.32
CA GLY A 236 31.34 -15.24 21.76
C GLY A 236 31.93 -16.61 22.10
N GLY A 237 32.68 -17.21 21.18
CA GLY A 237 33.39 -18.48 21.36
C GLY A 237 32.45 -19.69 21.43
N ARG A 238 32.85 -20.72 22.14
CA ARG A 238 32.16 -22.03 22.12
C ARG A 238 30.69 -21.97 22.58
N THR A 239 30.30 -21.00 23.38
CA THR A 239 28.95 -20.82 23.88
C THR A 239 28.10 -19.86 23.06
N GLY A 240 28.70 -19.13 22.10
CA GLY A 240 28.08 -18.11 21.30
C GLY A 240 27.27 -18.63 20.10
N GLY A 241 27.56 -19.84 19.65
CA GLY A 241 26.94 -20.44 18.47
C GLY A 241 27.90 -20.74 17.34
N VAL A 242 27.40 -20.84 16.11
CA VAL A 242 28.21 -21.02 14.89
C VAL A 242 28.39 -19.67 14.22
N PRO A 243 29.60 -19.08 14.18
CA PRO A 243 29.83 -17.81 13.51
C PRO A 243 29.51 -17.90 12.02
N ARG A 244 28.67 -17.00 11.52
CA ARG A 244 28.30 -16.90 10.12
C ARG A 244 27.87 -15.48 9.75
N GLU A 245 27.90 -15.18 8.47
CA GLU A 245 27.23 -14.00 7.94
C GLU A 245 25.72 -14.17 8.03
N ASP A 246 25.02 -13.07 8.28
CA ASP A 246 23.58 -12.96 8.34
C ASP A 246 23.17 -11.54 7.93
N GLY A 247 21.87 -11.26 7.93
CA GLY A 247 21.33 -9.92 7.70
C GLY A 247 19.90 -9.84 8.18
N PHE A 248 19.37 -8.64 8.14
CA PHE A 248 17.95 -8.39 8.42
C PHE A 248 17.21 -7.96 7.17
N VAL A 249 15.97 -8.39 7.07
CA VAL A 249 14.96 -7.80 6.19
C VAL A 249 13.96 -7.02 7.04
N ILE A 250 13.27 -6.04 6.43
CA ILE A 250 12.14 -5.43 7.10
C ILE A 250 10.96 -6.42 7.16
N THR A 251 10.13 -6.36 8.19
CA THR A 251 9.03 -7.34 8.39
C THR A 251 8.09 -7.43 7.19
N ALA A 252 7.80 -6.31 6.52
CA ALA A 252 7.01 -6.29 5.28
C ALA A 252 7.65 -7.06 4.10
N ALA A 253 8.97 -7.35 4.18
CA ALA A 253 9.73 -8.14 3.21
C ALA A 253 9.91 -9.61 3.63
N SER A 254 9.43 -9.99 4.80
CA SER A 254 9.46 -11.37 5.29
C SER A 254 8.61 -12.30 4.43
N GLU A 255 9.10 -13.50 4.16
CA GLU A 255 8.27 -14.54 3.54
C GLU A 255 7.06 -14.89 4.41
N ILE A 256 7.16 -14.80 5.76
CA ILE A 256 6.01 -15.01 6.65
C ILE A 256 4.91 -13.98 6.39
N MET A 257 5.24 -12.72 6.10
CA MET A 257 4.26 -11.71 5.71
C MET A 257 3.52 -12.12 4.42
N ALA A 258 4.23 -12.64 3.43
CA ALA A 258 3.61 -13.11 2.19
C ALA A 258 2.75 -14.36 2.42
N ILE A 259 3.23 -15.32 3.22
CA ILE A 259 2.48 -16.50 3.64
C ILE A 259 1.18 -16.09 4.35
N PHE A 260 1.28 -15.20 5.32
CA PHE A 260 0.16 -14.67 6.10
C PHE A 260 -0.92 -14.07 5.20
N CYS A 261 -0.52 -13.32 4.19
CA CYS A 261 -1.45 -12.68 3.25
C CYS A 261 -2.09 -13.65 2.25
N LEU A 262 -1.45 -14.80 1.97
CA LEU A 262 -1.92 -15.76 0.96
C LEU A 262 -2.52 -17.03 1.59
N ALA A 263 -2.45 -17.19 2.91
CA ALA A 263 -2.98 -18.35 3.60
C ALA A 263 -4.52 -18.36 3.60
N ASP A 264 -5.09 -19.56 3.43
CA ASP A 264 -6.52 -19.85 3.53
C ASP A 264 -6.85 -20.49 4.88
N GLY A 265 -6.70 -19.68 5.94
CA GLY A 265 -6.93 -20.12 7.31
C GLY A 265 -5.71 -20.74 8.00
N THR A 266 -5.90 -21.18 9.24
CA THR A 266 -4.80 -21.57 10.14
C THR A 266 -4.08 -22.86 9.74
N ASN A 267 -4.78 -23.82 9.13
CA ASN A 267 -4.16 -25.07 8.69
C ASN A 267 -3.25 -24.84 7.48
N ASP A 268 -3.73 -24.13 6.47
CA ASP A 268 -2.91 -23.75 5.29
C ASP A 268 -1.74 -22.87 5.72
N LEU A 269 -1.95 -21.93 6.67
CA LEU A 269 -0.86 -21.14 7.24
C LEU A 269 0.27 -22.03 7.78
N LYS A 270 -0.06 -23.05 8.58
CA LYS A 270 0.93 -23.96 9.15
C LYS A 270 1.65 -24.78 8.07
N GLU A 271 0.93 -25.31 7.09
CA GLU A 271 1.50 -26.06 5.97
C GLU A 271 2.43 -25.18 5.10
N ARG A 272 2.09 -23.91 4.90
CA ARG A 272 2.93 -22.94 4.22
C ARG A 272 4.21 -22.66 5.01
N LEU A 273 4.12 -22.48 6.32
CA LEU A 273 5.28 -22.29 7.18
C LEU A 273 6.23 -23.51 7.13
N ASP A 274 5.72 -24.74 7.05
CA ASP A 274 6.53 -25.95 6.87
C ASP A 274 7.30 -25.96 5.53
N ARG A 275 6.76 -25.36 4.48
CA ARG A 275 7.38 -25.33 3.14
C ARG A 275 8.52 -24.31 2.97
N ILE A 276 8.68 -23.34 3.88
CA ILE A 276 9.75 -22.32 3.81
C ILE A 276 11.11 -23.00 3.60
N ILE A 277 11.87 -22.59 2.58
CA ILE A 277 13.26 -23.04 2.37
C ILE A 277 14.17 -22.16 3.21
N ILE A 278 14.85 -22.77 4.21
CA ILE A 278 15.71 -22.07 5.17
C ILE A 278 17.20 -22.12 4.83
N GLY A 279 17.58 -22.95 3.86
CA GLY A 279 18.95 -23.14 3.42
C GLY A 279 19.11 -24.45 2.66
N TYR A 280 20.37 -24.85 2.45
CA TYR A 280 20.70 -26.05 1.68
C TYR A 280 21.71 -26.92 2.41
N THR A 281 21.74 -28.21 2.07
CA THR A 281 22.84 -29.10 2.43
C THR A 281 24.09 -28.76 1.61
N ARG A 282 25.27 -29.32 1.99
CA ARG A 282 26.50 -29.21 1.17
C ARG A 282 26.35 -29.77 -0.24
N LYS A 283 25.42 -30.71 -0.43
CA LYS A 283 25.11 -31.29 -1.76
C LYS A 283 24.19 -30.41 -2.60
N GLY A 284 23.60 -29.38 -2.00
CA GLY A 284 22.68 -28.48 -2.68
C GLY A 284 21.19 -28.85 -2.55
N GLU A 285 20.86 -29.82 -1.71
CA GLU A 285 19.49 -30.21 -1.43
C GLU A 285 18.81 -29.16 -0.56
N PRO A 286 17.60 -28.65 -0.89
CA PRO A 286 16.91 -27.65 -0.09
C PRO A 286 16.41 -28.22 1.24
N ILE A 287 16.55 -27.45 2.31
CA ILE A 287 16.08 -27.78 3.64
C ILE A 287 14.90 -26.88 3.98
N ARG A 288 13.81 -27.49 4.42
CA ARG A 288 12.54 -26.82 4.74
C ARG A 288 12.40 -26.61 6.24
N ALA A 289 11.70 -25.55 6.66
CA ALA A 289 11.42 -25.21 8.06
C ALA A 289 10.67 -26.34 8.81
N GLY A 290 9.82 -27.09 8.13
CA GLY A 290 9.13 -28.27 8.68
C GLY A 290 10.08 -29.30 9.28
N GLY A 291 11.30 -29.44 8.75
CA GLY A 291 12.35 -30.30 9.30
C GLY A 291 12.84 -29.88 10.71
N LEU A 292 12.64 -28.63 11.10
CA LEU A 292 12.94 -28.12 12.44
C LEU A 292 11.79 -28.34 13.45
N GLY A 293 10.58 -28.68 12.97
CA GLY A 293 9.40 -28.94 13.81
C GLY A 293 8.85 -27.71 14.55
N VAL A 294 9.08 -26.49 14.05
CA VAL A 294 8.75 -25.22 14.73
C VAL A 294 7.48 -24.55 14.22
N SER A 295 6.93 -24.99 13.10
CA SER A 295 5.81 -24.31 12.40
C SER A 295 4.54 -24.23 13.25
N GLY A 296 4.29 -25.21 14.14
CA GLY A 296 3.18 -25.14 15.09
C GLY A 296 3.31 -23.98 16.08
N ALA A 297 4.51 -23.73 16.60
CA ALA A 297 4.76 -22.60 17.50
C ALA A 297 4.70 -21.26 16.76
N MET A 298 5.19 -21.20 15.49
CA MET A 298 5.05 -20.02 14.64
C MET A 298 3.58 -19.71 14.35
N ALA A 299 2.77 -20.73 14.01
CA ALA A 299 1.33 -20.57 13.81
C ALA A 299 0.60 -20.11 15.08
N ALA A 300 1.01 -20.59 16.25
CA ALA A 300 0.47 -20.15 17.54
C ALA A 300 0.74 -18.66 17.82
N LEU A 301 1.90 -18.13 17.42
CA LEU A 301 2.21 -16.69 17.52
C LEU A 301 1.32 -15.85 16.57
N LEU A 302 0.88 -16.43 15.47
CA LEU A 302 0.08 -15.76 14.44
C LEU A 302 -1.44 -15.94 14.63
N LYS A 303 -1.90 -16.71 15.64
CA LYS A 303 -3.29 -17.16 15.76
C LYS A 303 -4.33 -16.03 15.81
N ASP A 304 -4.01 -14.92 16.46
CA ASP A 304 -4.91 -13.77 16.59
C ASP A 304 -4.70 -12.78 15.42
N ALA A 305 -3.47 -12.71 14.91
CA ALA A 305 -3.12 -11.89 13.78
C ALA A 305 -3.87 -12.29 12.49
N VAL A 306 -4.14 -13.59 12.26
CA VAL A 306 -4.84 -14.06 11.04
C VAL A 306 -6.27 -13.53 10.88
N ASN A 307 -6.87 -12.98 11.93
CA ASN A 307 -8.17 -12.34 11.90
C ASN A 307 -8.05 -10.92 11.37
N PRO A 308 -8.79 -10.51 10.32
CA PRO A 308 -8.72 -9.15 9.77
C PRO A 308 -9.11 -8.08 10.79
N ASN A 309 -8.47 -6.91 10.68
CA ASN A 309 -8.76 -5.76 11.51
C ASN A 309 -9.85 -4.91 10.88
N LEU A 310 -10.96 -4.72 11.58
CA LEU A 310 -12.06 -3.82 11.21
C LEU A 310 -11.80 -2.45 11.81
N VAL A 311 -11.89 -1.43 10.98
CA VAL A 311 -11.83 -0.01 11.29
C VAL A 311 -12.83 0.74 10.39
N GLN A 312 -12.76 2.07 10.33
CA GLN A 312 -13.65 2.90 9.52
C GLN A 312 -12.88 3.96 8.75
N THR A 313 -13.48 4.50 7.69
CA THR A 313 -13.03 5.74 7.07
C THR A 313 -13.58 6.95 7.81
N LEU A 314 -13.12 8.17 7.48
CA LEU A 314 -13.73 9.41 7.95
C LEU A 314 -15.21 9.53 7.54
N GLY A 315 -15.60 8.95 6.41
CA GLY A 315 -16.98 8.86 5.93
C GLY A 315 -17.82 7.80 6.65
N GLY A 316 -17.22 6.99 7.54
CA GLY A 316 -17.91 5.92 8.26
C GLY A 316 -18.05 4.62 7.45
N THR A 317 -17.37 4.50 6.31
CA THR A 317 -17.31 3.26 5.52
C THR A 317 -16.47 2.21 6.24
N PRO A 318 -16.93 0.96 6.35
CA PRO A 318 -16.16 -0.13 6.95
C PRO A 318 -14.87 -0.41 6.17
N ALA A 319 -13.76 -0.58 6.90
CA ALA A 319 -12.47 -0.88 6.31
C ALA A 319 -11.78 -2.05 7.01
N LEU A 320 -11.25 -2.99 6.22
CA LEU A 320 -10.47 -4.12 6.68
C LEU A 320 -8.99 -3.86 6.37
N ILE A 321 -8.18 -3.66 7.40
CA ILE A 321 -6.73 -3.49 7.27
C ILE A 321 -6.06 -4.77 7.74
N HIS A 322 -5.31 -5.44 6.82
CA HIS A 322 -4.74 -6.74 7.15
C HIS A 322 -3.56 -7.12 6.27
N GLY A 323 -2.39 -7.33 6.90
CA GLY A 323 -1.13 -7.63 6.24
C GLY A 323 -0.55 -6.49 5.42
N GLY A 324 0.77 -6.47 5.23
CA GLY A 324 1.48 -5.36 4.58
C GLY A 324 2.70 -5.79 3.75
N PRO A 325 2.58 -6.75 2.81
CA PRO A 325 3.72 -7.20 2.02
C PRO A 325 4.17 -6.12 1.04
N PHE A 326 5.50 -5.98 0.85
CA PHE A 326 6.04 -5.06 -0.13
C PHE A 326 5.73 -5.50 -1.57
N ALA A 327 5.36 -4.54 -2.42
CA ALA A 327 4.95 -4.80 -3.80
C ALA A 327 6.12 -5.02 -4.79
N ASN A 328 7.36 -4.78 -4.38
CA ASN A 328 8.53 -4.99 -5.23
C ASN A 328 9.21 -6.36 -5.00
N ILE A 329 8.87 -7.09 -3.94
CA ILE A 329 9.44 -8.41 -3.61
C ILE A 329 8.40 -9.45 -3.18
N ALA A 330 7.14 -9.05 -3.09
CA ALA A 330 5.99 -9.89 -2.82
C ALA A 330 4.79 -9.39 -3.63
N HIS A 331 3.60 -9.93 -3.39
CA HIS A 331 2.41 -9.57 -4.17
C HIS A 331 1.84 -8.17 -3.87
N GLY A 332 2.29 -7.49 -2.81
CA GLY A 332 2.03 -6.07 -2.58
C GLY A 332 0.57 -5.67 -2.35
N CYS A 333 -0.27 -6.58 -1.88
CA CYS A 333 -1.70 -6.41 -1.63
C CYS A 333 -2.04 -6.85 -0.21
N ASN A 334 -3.19 -6.44 0.31
CA ASN A 334 -3.71 -6.97 1.57
C ASN A 334 -4.00 -8.48 1.48
N SER A 335 -4.36 -9.10 2.61
CA SER A 335 -4.57 -10.55 2.69
C SER A 335 -5.74 -11.04 1.85
N LEU A 336 -5.68 -12.30 1.42
CA LEU A 336 -6.80 -13.03 0.83
C LEU A 336 -7.98 -13.10 1.80
N THR A 337 -7.69 -13.37 3.07
CA THR A 337 -8.68 -13.46 4.14
C THR A 337 -9.52 -12.19 4.24
N ALA A 338 -8.87 -11.01 4.35
CA ALA A 338 -9.60 -9.74 4.43
C ALA A 338 -10.43 -9.47 3.18
N THR A 339 -9.90 -9.78 1.98
CA THR A 339 -10.65 -9.60 0.73
C THR A 339 -11.87 -10.52 0.67
N ARG A 340 -11.76 -11.80 1.05
CA ARG A 340 -12.89 -12.74 1.08
C ARG A 340 -13.94 -12.34 2.12
N VAL A 341 -13.49 -11.93 3.31
CA VAL A 341 -14.40 -11.39 4.33
C VAL A 341 -15.16 -10.19 3.80
N GLY A 342 -14.46 -9.26 3.16
CA GLY A 342 -15.11 -8.09 2.54
C GLY A 342 -16.12 -8.48 1.46
N LEU A 343 -15.80 -9.45 0.59
CA LEU A 343 -16.70 -9.95 -0.46
C LEU A 343 -17.95 -10.66 0.09
N SER A 344 -17.83 -11.29 1.27
CA SER A 344 -18.97 -11.95 1.93
C SER A 344 -19.87 -10.98 2.70
N LEU A 345 -19.36 -9.80 3.08
CA LEU A 345 -20.07 -8.84 3.93
C LEU A 345 -20.57 -7.61 3.18
N GLY A 346 -19.98 -7.30 2.02
CA GLY A 346 -20.32 -6.10 1.24
C GLY A 346 -20.73 -6.41 -0.18
N ASP A 347 -21.47 -5.49 -0.81
CA ASP A 347 -21.84 -5.59 -2.24
C ASP A 347 -20.64 -5.36 -3.15
N VAL A 348 -19.63 -4.61 -2.67
CA VAL A 348 -18.41 -4.31 -3.40
C VAL A 348 -17.21 -4.17 -2.45
N VAL A 349 -16.10 -4.80 -2.84
CA VAL A 349 -14.81 -4.63 -2.18
C VAL A 349 -13.93 -3.72 -3.02
N VAL A 350 -13.44 -2.64 -2.40
CA VAL A 350 -12.40 -1.79 -2.96
C VAL A 350 -11.07 -2.18 -2.32
N THR A 351 -10.11 -2.62 -3.12
CA THR A 351 -8.76 -2.98 -2.63
C THR A 351 -7.69 -2.31 -3.47
N GLU A 352 -6.45 -2.24 -2.95
CA GLU A 352 -5.34 -1.61 -3.66
C GLU A 352 -4.17 -2.56 -3.90
N ALA A 353 -3.40 -2.29 -4.96
CA ALA A 353 -2.10 -2.88 -5.20
C ALA A 353 -0.99 -1.81 -5.15
N GLY A 354 0.18 -2.18 -4.61
CA GLY A 354 1.31 -1.25 -4.46
C GLY A 354 1.96 -0.86 -5.78
N PHE A 355 2.48 0.36 -5.88
CA PHE A 355 3.14 0.92 -7.06
C PHE A 355 2.23 1.07 -8.30
N GLY A 356 2.79 0.94 -9.50
CA GLY A 356 2.06 0.99 -10.76
C GLY A 356 1.43 -0.35 -11.14
N ALA A 357 0.56 -0.32 -12.15
CA ALA A 357 -0.13 -1.52 -12.61
C ALA A 357 0.82 -2.58 -13.18
N ASP A 358 1.97 -2.16 -13.67
CA ASP A 358 3.02 -3.06 -14.16
C ASP A 358 3.65 -3.94 -13.07
N LEU A 359 3.62 -3.51 -11.81
CA LEU A 359 4.13 -4.25 -10.66
C LEU A 359 3.02 -4.75 -9.75
N GLY A 360 2.21 -3.82 -9.22
CA GLY A 360 1.22 -4.16 -8.22
C GLY A 360 0.03 -4.91 -8.80
N ALA A 361 -0.58 -4.41 -9.87
CA ALA A 361 -1.74 -5.07 -10.48
C ALA A 361 -1.36 -6.40 -11.13
N GLU A 362 -0.21 -6.50 -11.79
CA GLU A 362 0.29 -7.78 -12.33
C GLU A 362 0.33 -8.83 -11.23
N LYS A 363 0.96 -8.53 -10.06
CA LYS A 363 1.04 -9.48 -8.95
C LYS A 363 -0.28 -9.72 -8.24
N PHE A 364 -1.17 -8.73 -8.21
CA PHE A 364 -2.52 -8.93 -7.73
C PHE A 364 -3.25 -9.97 -8.58
N PHE A 365 -3.17 -9.85 -9.90
CA PHE A 365 -3.79 -10.78 -10.82
C PHE A 365 -3.09 -12.14 -10.82
N ASP A 366 -1.79 -12.19 -11.16
CA ASP A 366 -1.08 -13.45 -11.37
C ASP A 366 -0.70 -14.19 -10.07
N ILE A 367 -0.72 -13.54 -8.91
CA ILE A 367 -0.43 -14.20 -7.63
C ILE A 367 -1.68 -14.25 -6.76
N LYS A 368 -2.20 -13.09 -6.31
CA LYS A 368 -3.28 -13.06 -5.31
C LYS A 368 -4.59 -13.62 -5.85
N CYS A 369 -5.04 -13.16 -7.02
CA CYS A 369 -6.29 -13.65 -7.62
C CYS A 369 -6.18 -15.13 -8.02
N ARG A 370 -5.02 -15.54 -8.54
CA ARG A 370 -4.75 -16.95 -8.87
C ARG A 370 -4.90 -17.85 -7.66
N PHE A 371 -4.22 -17.55 -6.53
CA PHE A 371 -4.31 -18.38 -5.33
C PHE A 371 -5.68 -18.28 -4.65
N GLY A 372 -6.31 -17.12 -4.70
CA GLY A 372 -7.58 -16.88 -4.05
C GLY A 372 -8.80 -17.32 -4.85
N GLY A 373 -8.66 -17.66 -6.13
CA GLY A 373 -9.80 -17.86 -7.04
C GLY A 373 -10.65 -16.58 -7.20
N LEU A 374 -10.05 -15.39 -6.95
CA LEU A 374 -10.75 -14.11 -7.01
C LEU A 374 -11.00 -13.68 -8.46
N ARG A 375 -12.13 -13.02 -8.70
CA ARG A 375 -12.53 -12.51 -10.01
C ARG A 375 -12.80 -11.01 -9.94
N PRO A 376 -11.79 -10.15 -10.23
CA PRO A 376 -11.99 -8.70 -10.25
C PRO A 376 -12.98 -8.30 -11.36
N GLY A 377 -13.96 -7.45 -11.00
CA GLY A 377 -14.97 -6.91 -11.92
C GLY A 377 -14.52 -5.63 -12.61
N ALA A 378 -13.67 -4.83 -11.95
CA ALA A 378 -13.13 -3.59 -12.52
C ALA A 378 -11.78 -3.25 -11.90
N ALA A 379 -10.99 -2.42 -12.59
CA ALA A 379 -9.77 -1.84 -12.07
C ALA A 379 -9.75 -0.32 -12.26
N VAL A 380 -9.38 0.42 -11.21
CA VAL A 380 -9.18 1.87 -11.23
C VAL A 380 -7.71 2.16 -11.38
N ILE A 381 -7.33 2.91 -12.40
CA ILE A 381 -5.95 3.37 -12.64
C ILE A 381 -5.84 4.82 -12.19
N VAL A 382 -5.16 5.06 -11.09
CA VAL A 382 -4.90 6.41 -10.59
C VAL A 382 -3.80 7.05 -11.41
N ALA A 383 -4.10 8.19 -12.04
CA ALA A 383 -3.18 9.03 -12.77
C ALA A 383 -3.14 10.43 -12.17
N THR A 384 -2.02 11.14 -12.31
CA THR A 384 -1.86 12.55 -11.92
C THR A 384 -1.19 13.34 -13.03
N VAL A 385 -1.58 14.60 -13.19
CA VAL A 385 -0.95 15.50 -14.16
C VAL A 385 0.56 15.57 -13.95
N ARG A 386 1.00 15.68 -12.68
CA ARG A 386 2.44 15.75 -12.36
C ARG A 386 3.21 14.48 -12.73
N ALA A 387 2.60 13.28 -12.56
CA ALA A 387 3.26 12.04 -12.98
C ALA A 387 3.38 11.96 -14.50
N LEU A 388 2.35 12.40 -15.23
CA LEU A 388 2.40 12.46 -16.69
C LEU A 388 3.44 13.49 -17.16
N LYS A 389 3.52 14.69 -16.57
CA LYS A 389 4.58 15.65 -16.87
C LYS A 389 5.98 15.05 -16.67
N MET A 390 6.19 14.35 -15.55
CA MET A 390 7.48 13.71 -15.26
C MET A 390 7.81 12.61 -16.29
N ASN A 391 6.83 11.78 -16.66
CA ASN A 391 6.97 10.79 -17.74
C ASN A 391 7.13 11.45 -19.12
N GLY A 392 6.71 12.70 -19.29
CA GLY A 392 6.94 13.55 -20.44
C GLY A 392 8.27 14.32 -20.43
N GLY A 393 9.16 14.01 -19.45
CA GLY A 393 10.52 14.56 -19.38
C GLY A 393 10.69 15.83 -18.54
N VAL A 394 9.65 16.28 -17.81
CA VAL A 394 9.75 17.45 -16.92
C VAL A 394 10.44 17.06 -15.61
N ALA A 395 11.43 17.85 -15.18
CA ALA A 395 12.13 17.61 -13.93
C ALA A 395 11.20 17.81 -12.71
N LYS A 396 11.45 17.08 -11.62
CA LYS A 396 10.63 17.15 -10.40
C LYS A 396 10.46 18.56 -9.84
N SER A 397 11.49 19.42 -9.95
CA SER A 397 11.45 20.82 -9.51
C SER A 397 10.48 21.70 -10.32
N ASP A 398 10.13 21.29 -11.54
CA ASP A 398 9.46 22.12 -12.55
C ASP A 398 8.05 21.64 -12.88
N LEU A 399 7.49 20.74 -12.03
CA LEU A 399 6.16 20.15 -12.22
C LEU A 399 5.00 21.12 -11.93
N GLY A 400 5.23 22.25 -11.25
CA GLY A 400 4.21 23.22 -10.86
C GLY A 400 3.57 24.01 -12.02
N PRO A 401 4.35 24.63 -12.92
CA PRO A 401 3.81 25.38 -14.06
C PRO A 401 3.03 24.49 -15.04
N GLU A 402 2.00 25.07 -15.69
CA GLU A 402 1.25 24.42 -16.77
C GLU A 402 2.18 23.93 -17.88
N ASN A 403 1.97 22.67 -18.32
CA ASN A 403 2.71 22.09 -19.46
C ASN A 403 1.90 20.97 -20.13
N VAL A 404 0.91 21.36 -20.94
CA VAL A 404 0.02 20.45 -21.67
C VAL A 404 0.80 19.53 -22.63
N GLU A 405 1.86 20.02 -23.28
CA GLU A 405 2.66 19.20 -24.20
C GLU A 405 3.44 18.10 -23.49
N ALA A 406 3.94 18.38 -22.28
CA ALA A 406 4.57 17.34 -21.47
C ALA A 406 3.53 16.29 -20.98
N VAL A 407 2.32 16.72 -20.64
CA VAL A 407 1.21 15.80 -20.30
C VAL A 407 0.92 14.88 -21.48
N LYS A 408 0.74 15.41 -22.69
CA LYS A 408 0.51 14.62 -23.91
C LYS A 408 1.67 13.66 -24.21
N THR A 409 2.92 14.13 -24.07
CA THR A 409 4.11 13.31 -24.26
C THR A 409 4.17 12.16 -23.26
N GLY A 410 3.87 12.42 -21.98
CA GLY A 410 3.90 11.41 -20.92
C GLY A 410 2.67 10.50 -20.89
N PHE A 411 1.61 10.83 -21.63
CA PHE A 411 0.38 10.05 -21.69
C PHE A 411 0.61 8.60 -22.16
N VAL A 412 1.67 8.34 -22.91
CA VAL A 412 2.05 6.98 -23.34
C VAL A 412 2.29 6.02 -22.15
N ASN A 413 2.65 6.55 -20.98
CA ASN A 413 2.78 5.77 -19.75
C ASN A 413 1.41 5.30 -19.26
N LEU A 414 0.42 6.19 -19.16
CA LEU A 414 -0.95 5.84 -18.80
C LEU A 414 -1.56 4.86 -19.81
N GLN A 415 -1.38 5.12 -21.10
CA GLN A 415 -1.82 4.22 -22.17
C GLN A 415 -1.31 2.79 -21.97
N ALA A 416 -0.01 2.61 -21.67
CA ALA A 416 0.57 1.29 -21.44
C ALA A 416 -0.07 0.59 -20.22
N HIS A 417 -0.36 1.33 -19.14
CA HIS A 417 -1.04 0.78 -17.97
C HIS A 417 -2.48 0.37 -18.26
N ILE A 418 -3.24 1.15 -19.05
CA ILE A 418 -4.59 0.78 -19.50
C ILE A 418 -4.54 -0.51 -20.34
N GLU A 419 -3.62 -0.58 -21.30
CA GLU A 419 -3.43 -1.76 -22.15
C GLU A 419 -3.07 -2.99 -21.31
N ASN A 420 -2.22 -2.83 -20.27
CA ASN A 420 -1.84 -3.92 -19.38
C ASN A 420 -3.02 -4.48 -18.58
N ILE A 421 -3.87 -3.64 -18.01
CA ILE A 421 -5.08 -4.10 -17.30
C ILE A 421 -6.01 -4.86 -18.24
N ARG A 422 -6.22 -4.36 -19.46
CA ARG A 422 -7.07 -5.02 -20.46
C ARG A 422 -6.58 -6.43 -20.86
N LYS A 423 -5.26 -6.70 -20.76
CA LYS A 423 -4.71 -8.06 -21.03
C LYS A 423 -5.22 -9.10 -20.05
N PHE A 424 -5.55 -8.70 -18.84
CA PHE A 424 -6.16 -9.58 -17.84
C PHE A 424 -7.68 -9.73 -18.01
N GLY A 425 -8.29 -9.10 -19.02
CA GLY A 425 -9.73 -9.16 -19.28
C GLY A 425 -10.56 -8.38 -18.24
N VAL A 426 -9.99 -7.34 -17.62
CA VAL A 426 -10.65 -6.52 -16.62
C VAL A 426 -10.90 -5.12 -17.18
N PRO A 427 -12.14 -4.58 -17.09
CA PRO A 427 -12.43 -3.20 -17.45
C PRO A 427 -11.61 -2.21 -16.63
N ALA A 428 -11.07 -1.17 -17.28
CA ALA A 428 -10.24 -0.16 -16.66
C ALA A 428 -10.94 1.21 -16.66
N VAL A 429 -11.09 1.82 -15.47
CA VAL A 429 -11.53 3.20 -15.26
C VAL A 429 -10.33 4.03 -14.82
N VAL A 430 -10.11 5.19 -15.42
CA VAL A 430 -9.02 6.09 -15.03
C VAL A 430 -9.53 7.12 -14.03
N ALA A 431 -8.94 7.14 -12.83
CA ALA A 431 -9.14 8.19 -11.84
C ALA A 431 -8.03 9.23 -11.99
N LEU A 432 -8.36 10.39 -12.55
CA LEU A 432 -7.44 11.53 -12.61
C LEU A 432 -7.50 12.28 -11.28
N ASN A 433 -6.56 11.93 -10.38
CA ASN A 433 -6.46 12.53 -9.05
C ASN A 433 -5.96 13.96 -9.15
N ARG A 434 -6.86 14.92 -8.94
CA ARG A 434 -6.61 16.35 -9.10
C ARG A 434 -5.81 16.92 -7.93
N PHE A 435 -4.83 17.76 -8.26
CA PHE A 435 -4.10 18.59 -7.31
C PHE A 435 -4.38 20.08 -7.55
N ALA A 436 -4.21 20.90 -6.52
CA ALA A 436 -4.47 22.35 -6.59
C ALA A 436 -3.65 23.10 -7.65
N THR A 437 -2.57 22.53 -8.13
CA THR A 437 -1.70 23.10 -9.18
C THR A 437 -2.11 22.69 -10.59
N ASP A 438 -3.01 21.74 -10.75
CA ASP A 438 -3.41 21.21 -12.05
C ASP A 438 -4.35 22.19 -12.76
N THR A 439 -4.10 22.46 -14.04
CA THR A 439 -4.94 23.35 -14.84
C THR A 439 -6.01 22.56 -15.58
N ASP A 440 -7.12 23.24 -15.91
CA ASP A 440 -8.20 22.61 -16.68
C ASP A 440 -7.73 22.12 -18.06
N ALA A 441 -6.77 22.83 -18.69
CA ALA A 441 -6.20 22.43 -19.97
C ALA A 441 -5.37 21.12 -19.86
N GLU A 442 -4.63 20.95 -18.77
CA GLU A 442 -3.88 19.71 -18.50
C GLU A 442 -4.81 18.53 -18.20
N LEU A 443 -5.83 18.75 -17.38
CA LEU A 443 -6.84 17.75 -17.07
C LEU A 443 -7.58 17.31 -18.36
N GLN A 444 -8.02 18.27 -19.18
CA GLN A 444 -8.71 17.98 -20.43
C GLN A 444 -7.84 17.17 -21.40
N ALA A 445 -6.54 17.48 -21.51
CA ALA A 445 -5.62 16.73 -22.35
C ALA A 445 -5.53 15.24 -21.97
N VAL A 446 -5.65 14.92 -20.68
CA VAL A 446 -5.69 13.51 -20.21
C VAL A 446 -7.02 12.86 -20.55
N LEU A 447 -8.15 13.56 -20.33
CA LEU A 447 -9.49 13.07 -20.65
C LEU A 447 -9.62 12.77 -22.15
N ASP A 448 -9.21 13.70 -23.02
CA ASP A 448 -9.20 13.53 -24.48
C ASP A 448 -8.35 12.31 -24.91
N GLY A 449 -7.19 12.11 -24.27
CA GLY A 449 -6.33 10.97 -24.52
C GLY A 449 -6.99 9.64 -24.13
N CYS A 450 -7.69 9.59 -23.00
CA CYS A 450 -8.43 8.41 -22.56
C CYS A 450 -9.63 8.12 -23.48
N GLU A 451 -10.38 9.14 -23.89
CA GLU A 451 -11.49 9.00 -24.84
C GLU A 451 -11.02 8.41 -26.17
N ALA A 452 -9.88 8.92 -26.69
CA ALA A 452 -9.28 8.39 -27.93
C ALA A 452 -8.88 6.90 -27.84
N LEU A 453 -8.61 6.41 -26.62
CA LEU A 453 -8.32 4.99 -26.35
C LEU A 453 -9.58 4.17 -26.04
N GLY A 454 -10.78 4.79 -26.02
CA GLY A 454 -11.99 4.15 -25.53
C GLY A 454 -11.86 3.70 -24.08
N ALA A 455 -11.24 4.50 -23.25
CA ALA A 455 -11.09 4.29 -21.81
C ALA A 455 -11.88 5.35 -21.05
N GLN A 456 -12.74 4.91 -20.12
CA GLN A 456 -13.48 5.82 -19.25
C GLN A 456 -12.52 6.50 -18.27
N ALA A 457 -12.61 7.83 -18.18
CA ALA A 457 -11.77 8.62 -17.30
C ALA A 457 -12.58 9.71 -16.62
N VAL A 458 -12.37 9.90 -15.32
CA VAL A 458 -13.04 10.93 -14.52
C VAL A 458 -12.04 11.66 -13.63
N VAL A 459 -12.30 12.95 -13.40
CA VAL A 459 -11.53 13.75 -12.44
C VAL A 459 -12.05 13.45 -11.03
N ALA A 460 -11.16 13.18 -10.10
CA ALA A 460 -11.47 12.93 -8.70
C ALA A 460 -10.69 13.87 -7.78
N ASP A 461 -11.32 14.37 -6.74
CA ASP A 461 -10.71 15.17 -5.67
C ASP A 461 -10.93 14.52 -4.30
N PRO A 462 -10.30 13.36 -4.05
CA PRO A 462 -10.48 12.67 -2.78
C PRO A 462 -9.86 13.41 -1.60
N TRP A 463 -8.77 14.17 -1.82
CA TRP A 463 -8.09 14.87 -0.72
C TRP A 463 -8.92 16.04 -0.18
N GLY A 464 -9.47 16.87 -1.07
CA GLY A 464 -10.27 18.05 -0.69
C GLY A 464 -11.74 17.71 -0.41
N GLY A 465 -12.34 16.86 -1.23
CA GLY A 465 -13.77 16.56 -1.21
C GLY A 465 -14.17 15.24 -0.51
N GLY A 466 -13.19 14.43 -0.09
CA GLY A 466 -13.50 13.10 0.47
C GLY A 466 -14.33 12.26 -0.51
N GLY A 467 -15.31 11.50 0.01
CA GLY A 467 -16.24 10.73 -0.81
C GLY A 467 -17.03 11.59 -1.80
N SER A 468 -17.42 12.81 -1.43
CA SER A 468 -18.14 13.72 -2.33
C SER A 468 -17.32 14.13 -3.55
N GLY A 469 -15.99 14.19 -3.42
CA GLY A 469 -15.05 14.45 -4.52
C GLY A 469 -14.82 13.27 -5.45
N CYS A 470 -15.41 12.11 -5.16
CA CYS A 470 -15.25 10.86 -5.92
C CYS A 470 -16.58 10.29 -6.44
N LEU A 471 -17.69 11.03 -6.41
CA LEU A 471 -19.01 10.53 -6.83
C LEU A 471 -19.02 10.08 -8.29
N ASP A 472 -18.47 10.88 -9.20
CA ASP A 472 -18.39 10.53 -10.62
C ASP A 472 -17.50 9.28 -10.85
N LEU A 473 -16.47 9.11 -10.02
CA LEU A 473 -15.65 7.89 -10.05
C LEU A 473 -16.42 6.67 -9.58
N ALA A 474 -17.23 6.81 -8.52
CA ALA A 474 -18.09 5.73 -8.04
C ALA A 474 -19.12 5.31 -9.09
N ASP A 475 -19.75 6.28 -9.77
CA ASP A 475 -20.70 6.03 -10.85
C ASP A 475 -20.02 5.30 -12.03
N ALA A 476 -18.85 5.76 -12.47
CA ALA A 476 -18.07 5.14 -13.55
C ALA A 476 -17.62 3.70 -13.21
N VAL A 477 -17.18 3.47 -11.98
CA VAL A 477 -16.78 2.13 -11.51
C VAL A 477 -17.99 1.20 -11.45
N TRP A 478 -19.12 1.69 -10.95
CA TRP A 478 -20.35 0.90 -10.87
C TRP A 478 -20.88 0.52 -12.26
N GLU A 479 -20.86 1.45 -13.22
CA GLU A 479 -21.19 1.19 -14.61
C GLU A 479 -20.29 0.09 -15.21
N ALA A 480 -18.98 0.15 -14.95
CA ALA A 480 -18.05 -0.87 -15.40
C ALA A 480 -18.35 -2.26 -14.79
N LEU A 481 -18.76 -2.32 -13.52
CA LEU A 481 -19.17 -3.57 -12.87
C LEU A 481 -20.46 -4.14 -13.47
N GLU A 482 -21.46 -3.30 -13.73
CA GLU A 482 -22.75 -3.72 -14.32
C GLU A 482 -22.64 -4.06 -15.81
N SER A 483 -21.59 -3.63 -16.51
CA SER A 483 -21.41 -3.92 -17.94
C SER A 483 -21.29 -5.42 -18.24
N GLY A 484 -20.81 -6.21 -17.28
CA GLY A 484 -20.55 -7.65 -17.47
C GLY A 484 -19.39 -7.96 -18.41
N GLU A 485 -18.55 -6.97 -18.74
CA GLU A 485 -17.40 -7.13 -19.66
C GLU A 485 -16.19 -7.82 -19.01
N ALA A 486 -16.18 -7.94 -17.69
CA ALA A 486 -15.07 -8.57 -16.98
C ALA A 486 -14.98 -10.06 -17.28
N ASP A 487 -13.87 -10.48 -17.87
CA ASP A 487 -13.49 -11.88 -18.15
C ASP A 487 -12.06 -12.11 -17.66
N TYR A 488 -11.88 -12.01 -16.33
CA TYR A 488 -10.55 -12.12 -15.74
C TYR A 488 -9.88 -13.44 -16.05
N ARG A 489 -8.62 -13.35 -16.48
CA ARG A 489 -7.71 -14.49 -16.71
C ARG A 489 -6.28 -14.13 -16.34
N PRO A 490 -5.53 -15.06 -15.74
CA PRO A 490 -4.10 -14.88 -15.52
C PRO A 490 -3.34 -14.70 -16.82
N LEU A 491 -2.18 -14.04 -16.77
CA LEU A 491 -1.36 -13.76 -17.94
C LEU A 491 -0.74 -15.02 -18.57
N TYR A 492 -0.47 -16.03 -17.76
CA TYR A 492 0.15 -17.29 -18.16
C TYR A 492 -0.49 -18.47 -17.44
N PRO A 493 -0.48 -19.71 -18.04
CA PRO A 493 -0.97 -20.93 -17.40
C PRO A 493 0.00 -21.44 -16.32
N ASP A 494 -0.50 -22.29 -15.41
CA ASP A 494 0.28 -22.79 -14.27
C ASP A 494 1.41 -23.74 -14.71
N ASP A 495 1.22 -24.54 -15.73
CA ASP A 495 2.17 -25.57 -16.23
C ASP A 495 3.34 -25.01 -17.05
N MET A 496 3.39 -23.70 -17.29
CA MET A 496 4.53 -23.02 -17.92
C MET A 496 5.75 -23.03 -16.99
N GLY A 497 6.98 -23.17 -17.54
CA GLY A 497 8.22 -23.11 -16.76
C GLY A 497 8.53 -21.70 -16.23
N LEU A 498 9.37 -21.61 -15.19
CA LEU A 498 9.67 -20.32 -14.52
C LEU A 498 10.26 -19.28 -15.49
N ILE A 499 11.19 -19.67 -16.36
CA ILE A 499 11.80 -18.75 -17.35
C ILE A 499 10.75 -18.24 -18.33
N GLU A 500 9.88 -19.11 -18.80
CA GLU A 500 8.83 -18.74 -19.76
C GLU A 500 7.81 -17.79 -19.13
N LYS A 501 7.42 -18.00 -17.85
CA LYS A 501 6.56 -17.08 -17.10
C LYS A 501 7.21 -15.70 -16.97
N MET A 502 8.49 -15.63 -16.57
CA MET A 502 9.23 -14.37 -16.47
C MET A 502 9.32 -13.67 -17.83
N ASP A 503 9.58 -14.38 -18.93
CA ASP A 503 9.66 -13.82 -20.29
C ASP A 503 8.29 -13.28 -20.74
N THR A 504 7.20 -14.00 -20.41
CA THR A 504 5.83 -13.56 -20.67
C THR A 504 5.53 -12.23 -19.96
N VAL A 505 5.81 -12.11 -18.66
CA VAL A 505 5.61 -10.85 -17.92
C VAL A 505 6.48 -9.74 -18.51
N ALA A 506 7.75 -10.02 -18.81
CA ALA A 506 8.67 -9.02 -19.36
C ALA A 506 8.19 -8.48 -20.73
N ARG A 507 7.71 -9.34 -21.61
CA ARG A 507 7.20 -8.93 -22.93
C ARG A 507 5.84 -8.29 -22.85
N GLU A 508 4.91 -8.95 -22.19
CA GLU A 508 3.52 -8.53 -22.23
C GLU A 508 3.24 -7.33 -21.33
N ILE A 509 3.82 -7.27 -20.14
CA ILE A 509 3.54 -6.19 -19.18
C ILE A 509 4.55 -5.06 -19.29
N TYR A 510 5.83 -5.38 -19.44
CA TYR A 510 6.86 -4.33 -19.47
C TYR A 510 7.18 -3.83 -20.88
N GLY A 511 6.82 -4.59 -21.94
CA GLY A 511 7.15 -4.26 -23.33
C GLY A 511 8.63 -4.47 -23.66
N ALA A 512 9.31 -5.34 -22.92
CA ALA A 512 10.70 -5.70 -23.14
C ALA A 512 10.86 -6.64 -24.36
N ASP A 513 12.05 -6.66 -24.97
CA ASP A 513 12.41 -7.60 -26.03
C ASP A 513 12.71 -9.02 -25.49
N GLY A 514 12.66 -9.22 -24.17
CA GLY A 514 12.87 -10.48 -23.49
C GLY A 514 13.75 -10.35 -22.25
N LEU A 515 14.33 -11.48 -21.81
CA LEU A 515 15.14 -11.59 -20.60
C LEU A 515 16.64 -11.80 -20.93
N ASP A 516 17.50 -11.23 -20.08
CA ASP A 516 18.90 -11.61 -19.92
C ASP A 516 19.07 -12.21 -18.53
N ILE A 517 19.32 -13.53 -18.48
CA ILE A 517 19.40 -14.27 -17.22
C ILE A 517 20.87 -14.52 -16.87
N HIS A 518 21.29 -14.02 -15.71
CA HIS A 518 22.64 -14.27 -15.21
C HIS A 518 22.85 -15.78 -14.99
N PRO A 519 24.04 -16.36 -15.31
CA PRO A 519 24.29 -17.80 -15.18
C PRO A 519 24.02 -18.37 -13.78
N ALA A 520 24.27 -17.60 -12.72
CA ALA A 520 23.95 -18.02 -11.35
C ALA A 520 22.42 -18.10 -11.13
N ALA A 521 21.66 -17.15 -11.66
CA ALA A 521 20.18 -17.18 -11.59
C ALA A 521 19.61 -18.36 -12.38
N ALA A 522 20.14 -18.64 -13.57
CA ALA A 522 19.72 -19.80 -14.37
C ALA A 522 19.95 -21.13 -13.64
N LYS A 523 21.08 -21.25 -12.93
CA LYS A 523 21.37 -22.44 -12.11
C LYS A 523 20.40 -22.55 -10.94
N GLU A 524 20.08 -21.46 -10.26
CA GLU A 524 19.15 -21.45 -9.15
C GLU A 524 17.72 -21.81 -9.61
N ILE A 525 17.28 -21.28 -10.76
CA ILE A 525 15.98 -21.65 -11.37
C ILE A 525 15.86 -23.17 -11.53
N ALA A 526 16.90 -23.82 -12.09
CA ALA A 526 16.89 -25.27 -12.26
C ALA A 526 16.78 -26.01 -10.91
N VAL A 527 17.48 -25.55 -9.86
CA VAL A 527 17.37 -26.11 -8.51
C VAL A 527 15.95 -25.95 -7.96
N LEU A 528 15.31 -24.80 -8.17
CA LEU A 528 13.97 -24.52 -7.69
C LEU A 528 12.91 -25.34 -8.44
N GLU A 529 13.07 -25.53 -9.74
CA GLU A 529 12.18 -26.40 -10.53
C GLU A 529 12.27 -27.87 -10.07
N GLU A 530 13.49 -28.38 -9.83
CA GLU A 530 13.72 -29.71 -9.25
C GLU A 530 13.16 -29.83 -7.81
N ALA A 531 13.15 -28.74 -7.04
CA ALA A 531 12.56 -28.66 -5.70
C ALA A 531 11.02 -28.59 -5.68
N GLY A 532 10.37 -28.64 -6.87
CA GLY A 532 8.91 -28.64 -7.04
C GLY A 532 8.28 -27.26 -7.16
N LEU A 533 9.06 -26.22 -7.50
CA LEU A 533 8.56 -24.85 -7.71
C LEU A 533 8.39 -24.48 -9.20
N ARG A 534 8.45 -25.45 -10.12
CA ARG A 534 8.31 -25.22 -11.57
C ARG A 534 7.00 -24.51 -11.92
N ASP A 535 5.91 -24.94 -11.29
CA ASP A 535 4.56 -24.43 -11.57
C ASP A 535 4.20 -23.19 -10.74
N ALA A 536 5.11 -22.73 -9.86
CA ALA A 536 4.91 -21.54 -9.04
C ALA A 536 4.79 -20.27 -9.90
N PRO A 537 3.91 -19.32 -9.55
CA PRO A 537 3.92 -17.99 -10.17
C PRO A 537 5.23 -17.26 -9.90
N VAL A 538 5.53 -16.27 -10.74
CA VAL A 538 6.75 -15.47 -10.64
C VAL A 538 6.44 -14.07 -10.12
N CYS A 539 7.29 -13.56 -9.22
CA CYS A 539 7.26 -12.21 -8.71
C CYS A 539 8.52 -11.47 -9.21
N ILE A 540 8.39 -10.67 -10.26
CA ILE A 540 9.53 -9.88 -10.76
C ILE A 540 9.72 -8.66 -9.88
N ALA A 541 10.90 -8.58 -9.27
CA ALA A 541 11.35 -7.48 -8.42
C ALA A 541 12.23 -6.53 -9.23
N LYS A 542 11.69 -5.37 -9.60
CA LYS A 542 12.37 -4.32 -10.38
C LYS A 542 12.11 -2.93 -9.80
N THR A 543 12.72 -1.90 -10.37
CA THR A 543 12.38 -0.51 -10.04
C THR A 543 10.91 -0.23 -10.33
N GLN A 544 10.28 0.56 -9.47
CA GLN A 544 8.89 0.99 -9.63
C GLN A 544 8.73 2.21 -10.56
N TYR A 545 9.80 2.85 -10.96
CA TYR A 545 9.77 4.13 -11.68
C TYR A 545 9.77 3.99 -13.20
N SER A 546 9.92 2.80 -13.73
CA SER A 546 9.96 2.51 -15.16
C SER A 546 9.36 1.15 -15.46
N PHE A 547 8.87 0.93 -16.69
CA PHE A 547 8.57 -0.41 -17.20
C PHE A 547 9.84 -1.27 -17.32
N SER A 548 11.01 -0.66 -17.59
CA SER A 548 12.28 -1.38 -17.60
C SER A 548 12.83 -1.59 -16.18
N ASP A 549 13.98 -2.26 -16.08
CA ASP A 549 14.77 -2.38 -14.86
C ASP A 549 15.77 -1.21 -14.67
N ASP A 550 15.76 -0.22 -15.57
CA ASP A 550 16.45 1.06 -15.45
C ASP A 550 15.46 2.19 -15.12
N ALA A 551 15.59 2.77 -13.93
CA ALA A 551 14.73 3.84 -13.44
C ALA A 551 14.84 5.16 -14.26
N ALA A 552 15.87 5.32 -15.09
CA ALA A 552 16.04 6.50 -15.92
C ALA A 552 15.20 6.47 -17.21
N LEU A 553 14.71 5.29 -17.62
CA LEU A 553 13.89 5.12 -18.81
C LEU A 553 12.43 5.41 -18.49
N LEU A 554 12.01 6.67 -18.61
CA LEU A 554 10.66 7.13 -18.31
C LEU A 554 9.68 6.89 -19.48
N GLY A 555 8.39 7.13 -19.23
CA GLY A 555 7.32 7.01 -20.22
C GLY A 555 7.01 5.57 -20.59
N ARG A 556 7.14 5.22 -21.86
CA ARG A 556 6.97 3.86 -22.40
C ARG A 556 8.24 3.46 -23.18
N PRO A 557 9.28 2.97 -22.49
CA PRO A 557 10.53 2.58 -23.14
C PRO A 557 10.31 1.38 -24.09
N SER A 558 11.20 1.24 -25.08
CA SER A 558 11.24 0.15 -26.04
C SER A 558 12.67 -0.24 -26.37
N GLY A 559 12.92 -1.40 -26.93
CA GLY A 559 14.26 -1.86 -27.30
C GLY A 559 15.15 -2.20 -26.11
N PHE A 560 14.56 -2.64 -24.98
CA PHE A 560 15.28 -3.01 -23.78
C PHE A 560 15.00 -4.46 -23.41
N ARG A 561 15.86 -5.02 -22.57
CA ARG A 561 15.70 -6.36 -21.99
C ARG A 561 15.72 -6.28 -20.46
N ILE A 562 15.05 -7.22 -19.79
CA ILE A 562 15.05 -7.32 -18.33
C ILE A 562 16.20 -8.22 -17.87
N HIS A 563 17.06 -7.73 -16.98
CA HIS A 563 18.25 -8.44 -16.50
C HIS A 563 17.97 -9.17 -15.17
N VAL A 564 17.65 -10.46 -15.25
CA VAL A 564 17.45 -11.29 -14.05
C VAL A 564 18.81 -11.66 -13.45
N ARG A 565 19.15 -11.07 -12.31
CA ARG A 565 20.46 -11.24 -11.63
C ARG A 565 20.45 -12.35 -10.60
N GLU A 566 19.36 -12.49 -9.88
CA GLU A 566 19.19 -13.41 -8.76
C GLU A 566 17.76 -13.92 -8.76
N VAL A 567 17.58 -15.18 -8.39
CA VAL A 567 16.27 -15.79 -8.16
C VAL A 567 16.25 -16.40 -6.76
N THR A 568 15.20 -16.12 -5.99
CA THR A 568 15.06 -16.62 -4.62
C THR A 568 13.70 -17.28 -4.43
N PRO A 569 13.63 -18.41 -3.69
CA PRO A 569 12.34 -19.02 -3.38
C PRO A 569 11.57 -18.21 -2.34
N SER A 570 10.25 -18.14 -2.51
CA SER A 570 9.27 -17.85 -1.48
C SER A 570 8.35 -19.07 -1.39
N ALA A 571 8.95 -20.21 -1.03
CA ALA A 571 8.37 -21.54 -1.21
C ALA A 571 7.16 -21.79 -0.31
N GLY A 572 7.14 -21.20 0.88
CA GLY A 572 6.00 -21.21 1.78
C GLY A 572 4.85 -20.37 1.26
N ALA A 573 5.14 -19.19 0.72
CA ALA A 573 4.15 -18.34 0.06
C ALA A 573 3.67 -18.93 -1.28
N GLY A 574 4.51 -19.77 -1.92
CA GLY A 574 4.17 -20.51 -3.13
C GLY A 574 4.53 -19.80 -4.43
N PHE A 575 5.43 -18.83 -4.43
CA PHE A 575 5.93 -18.15 -5.63
C PHE A 575 7.47 -18.04 -5.64
N VAL A 576 8.01 -17.63 -6.78
CA VAL A 576 9.46 -17.43 -6.97
C VAL A 576 9.73 -15.95 -7.25
N VAL A 577 10.74 -15.37 -6.58
CA VAL A 577 11.12 -13.96 -6.74
C VAL A 577 12.32 -13.84 -7.67
N ALA A 578 12.15 -13.14 -8.80
CA ALA A 578 13.20 -12.80 -9.76
C ALA A 578 13.66 -11.36 -9.57
N LYS A 579 14.89 -11.14 -9.12
CA LYS A 579 15.46 -9.82 -8.86
C LYS A 579 16.24 -9.31 -10.07
N THR A 580 15.88 -8.12 -10.56
CA THR A 580 16.47 -7.52 -11.77
C THR A 580 17.56 -6.50 -11.45
N GLY A 581 17.67 -6.08 -10.21
CA GLY A 581 18.64 -5.07 -9.76
C GLY A 581 18.93 -5.18 -8.27
N ASN A 582 19.50 -4.13 -7.71
CA ASN A 582 19.70 -4.04 -6.25
C ASN A 582 18.37 -3.75 -5.55
N ILE A 583 17.58 -4.79 -5.34
CA ILE A 583 16.32 -4.69 -4.61
C ILE A 583 16.61 -4.72 -3.13
N MET A 584 16.26 -3.62 -2.45
CA MET A 584 16.53 -3.49 -1.01
C MET A 584 15.38 -4.10 -0.19
N THR A 585 15.67 -5.18 0.50
CA THR A 585 14.78 -5.84 1.47
C THR A 585 14.92 -5.26 2.88
N MET A 586 15.94 -4.44 3.12
CA MET A 586 16.14 -3.63 4.31
C MET A 586 16.41 -2.18 3.90
N PRO A 587 15.37 -1.32 3.86
CA PRO A 587 15.54 0.10 3.57
C PRO A 587 16.40 0.80 4.62
N GLY A 588 16.99 1.93 4.28
CA GLY A 588 17.64 2.80 5.23
C GLY A 588 16.84 4.08 5.44
N LEU A 589 17.06 4.75 6.56
CA LEU A 589 16.53 6.09 6.79
C LEU A 589 17.21 7.09 5.85
N GLY A 590 16.44 8.08 5.38
CA GLY A 590 16.93 9.22 4.60
C GLY A 590 17.70 10.22 5.45
N ALA A 591 18.20 11.30 4.82
CA ALA A 591 18.90 12.37 5.53
C ALA A 591 17.99 13.13 6.52
N GLN A 592 16.70 13.23 6.20
CA GLN A 592 15.67 13.82 7.07
C GLN A 592 14.48 12.86 7.12
N PRO A 593 14.55 11.82 7.96
CA PRO A 593 13.45 10.87 8.10
C PRO A 593 12.25 11.51 8.79
N SER A 594 11.04 10.99 8.52
CA SER A 594 9.80 11.44 9.16
C SER A 594 9.87 11.37 10.70
N ALA A 595 10.63 10.42 11.24
CA ALA A 595 10.91 10.30 12.67
C ALA A 595 11.43 11.57 13.34
N MET A 596 12.06 12.49 12.59
CA MET A 596 12.54 13.78 13.14
C MET A 596 11.43 14.83 13.31
N LYS A 597 10.24 14.58 12.78
CA LYS A 597 9.08 15.48 12.83
C LYS A 597 8.01 14.99 13.78
N VAL A 598 7.97 13.67 14.03
CA VAL A 598 6.98 13.06 14.95
C VAL A 598 7.35 13.43 16.39
N ASP A 599 6.38 13.92 17.15
CA ASP A 599 6.52 14.27 18.55
C ASP A 599 5.30 13.81 19.36
N LEU A 600 5.48 13.66 20.66
CA LEU A 600 4.44 13.34 21.62
C LEU A 600 4.41 14.41 22.72
N GLN A 601 3.37 15.24 22.75
CA GLN A 601 3.18 16.26 23.74
C GLN A 601 1.85 16.08 24.45
N ASP A 602 1.86 15.99 25.77
CA ASP A 602 0.66 15.81 26.63
C ASP A 602 -0.24 14.64 26.18
N GLY A 603 0.35 13.59 25.61
CA GLY A 603 -0.37 12.40 25.13
C GLY A 603 -0.93 12.54 23.71
N VAL A 604 -0.68 13.64 23.01
CA VAL A 604 -1.10 13.88 21.63
C VAL A 604 0.09 13.71 20.70
N VAL A 605 -0.05 12.88 19.67
CA VAL A 605 0.95 12.68 18.61
C VAL A 605 0.84 13.78 17.57
N SER A 606 1.96 14.33 17.14
CA SER A 606 2.04 15.34 16.07
C SER A 606 3.09 14.96 15.04
N GLY A 607 3.00 15.53 13.84
CA GLY A 607 3.99 15.34 12.77
C GLY A 607 3.99 13.95 12.14
N LEU A 608 2.94 13.17 12.34
CA LEU A 608 2.82 11.82 11.77
C LEU A 608 2.34 11.84 10.29
N PHE A 609 2.07 12.95 9.68
CA PHE A 609 1.86 13.23 8.23
C PHE A 609 1.17 14.58 8.05
#